data_fb2ae9d387e38194bcc2ab35ef65e0c3
#
_entry.id   fb2ae9d387e38194bcc2ab35ef65e0c3
#
_cell.length_a   1.000
_cell.length_b   1.000
_cell.length_c   1.000
_cell.angle_alpha   90.00
_cell.angle_beta   90.00
_cell.angle_gamma   90.00
#
_symmetry.space_group_name_H-M   'P 1'
#
loop_
_entity.id
_entity.type
_entity.pdbx_description
1 polymer ?
#
loop_
_entity_poly.entity_id
_entity_poly.type
_entity_poly.pdbx_seq_one_letter_code
_entity_poly.pdbx_strand_id
1 'polypeptide(L)'
;MVQGTMSNAGKSLLAAGLCRIFKQDGYRVAPFKSQNMALNSFITEEGLEMGRAQVMQAEAAGIKPSVLMNPILLKPTNDVGSQVIVNGEVLGTMSARDYFKYKKKLV
;
A
#
# COMPACT_ATOMS: atom_id res chain seq x y z
N MET A 1 2.86 15.02 0.81
CA MET A 1 2.76 13.79 1.62
C MET A 1 1.71 13.97 2.70
N VAL A 2 0.82 12.99 2.87
CA VAL A 2 -0.20 13.02 3.92
C VAL A 2 0.29 12.23 5.12
N GLN A 3 0.34 12.87 6.28
CA GLN A 3 0.77 12.28 7.54
C GLN A 3 -0.31 12.49 8.61
N GLY A 4 -0.32 11.64 9.62
CA GLY A 4 -1.24 11.74 10.74
C GLY A 4 -0.54 11.44 12.05
N THR A 5 -1.16 11.84 13.13
CA THR A 5 -0.63 11.67 14.49
C THR A 5 -0.88 10.28 15.06
N MET A 6 -1.75 9.49 14.41
CA MET A 6 -2.14 8.17 14.88
C MET A 6 -2.72 7.34 13.73
N SER A 7 -2.87 6.05 13.95
CA SER A 7 -3.60 5.16 13.05
C SER A 7 -5.09 5.53 13.03
N ASN A 8 -5.76 5.23 11.92
CA ASN A 8 -7.19 5.49 11.75
C ASN A 8 -7.58 6.96 11.89
N ALA A 9 -6.67 7.88 11.58
CA ALA A 9 -6.93 9.32 11.61
C ALA A 9 -7.55 9.86 10.32
N GLY A 10 -7.88 8.99 9.34
CA GLY A 10 -8.48 9.39 8.07
C GLY A 10 -7.48 9.74 6.96
N LYS A 11 -6.22 9.41 7.13
CA LYS A 11 -5.16 9.71 6.13
C LYS A 11 -5.46 9.14 4.75
N SER A 12 -5.89 7.89 4.70
CA SER A 12 -6.17 7.20 3.41
C SER A 12 -7.32 7.85 2.66
N LEU A 13 -8.37 8.23 3.38
CA LEU A 13 -9.51 8.92 2.80
C LEU A 13 -9.14 10.33 2.32
N LEU A 14 -8.35 11.05 3.10
CA LEU A 14 -7.86 12.38 2.72
C LEU A 14 -6.97 12.30 1.48
N ALA A 15 -6.07 11.33 1.42
CA ALA A 15 -5.22 11.12 0.25
C ALA A 15 -6.06 10.80 -1.00
N ALA A 16 -7.11 9.99 -0.87
CA ALA A 16 -8.04 9.72 -1.97
C ALA A 16 -8.74 10.99 -2.44
N GLY A 17 -9.21 11.81 -1.51
CA GLY A 17 -9.82 13.10 -1.82
C GLY A 17 -8.89 14.05 -2.55
N LEU A 18 -7.63 14.14 -2.11
CA LEU A 18 -6.62 14.95 -2.79
C LEU A 18 -6.30 14.44 -4.19
N CYS A 19 -6.20 13.12 -4.37
CA CYS A 19 -6.04 12.52 -5.70
C CYS A 19 -7.17 12.95 -6.64
N ARG A 20 -8.41 12.93 -6.14
CA ARG A 20 -9.57 13.33 -6.93
C ARG A 20 -9.55 14.82 -7.28
N ILE A 21 -9.23 15.66 -6.33
CA ILE A 21 -9.15 17.13 -6.52
C ILE A 21 -8.07 17.47 -7.56
N PHE A 22 -6.88 16.93 -7.41
CA PHE A 22 -5.79 17.20 -8.35
C PHE A 22 -6.09 16.65 -9.74
N LYS A 23 -6.77 15.51 -9.84
CA LYS A 23 -7.21 15.00 -11.14
C LYS A 23 -8.21 15.95 -11.79
N GLN A 24 -9.19 16.44 -11.04
CA GLN A 24 -10.19 17.39 -11.55
C GLN A 24 -9.55 18.70 -11.99
N ASP A 25 -8.46 19.09 -11.35
CA ASP A 25 -7.68 20.28 -11.73
C ASP A 25 -6.76 20.05 -12.95
N GLY A 26 -6.78 18.86 -13.54
CA GLY A 26 -6.04 18.55 -14.75
C GLY A 26 -4.65 17.96 -14.54
N TYR A 27 -4.28 17.64 -13.30
CA TYR A 27 -2.98 17.01 -13.02
C TYR A 27 -3.03 15.49 -13.26
N ARG A 28 -1.88 14.94 -13.61
CA ARG A 28 -1.68 13.49 -13.64
C ARG A 28 -1.24 13.07 -12.24
N VAL A 29 -2.07 12.30 -11.57
CA VAL A 29 -1.92 11.97 -10.15
C VAL A 29 -1.85 10.46 -9.97
N ALA A 30 -0.97 10.02 -9.08
CA ALA A 30 -0.91 8.63 -8.63
C ALA A 30 -0.66 8.60 -7.11
N PRO A 31 -1.32 7.72 -6.37
CA PRO A 31 -1.01 7.52 -4.96
C PRO A 31 0.25 6.68 -4.79
N PHE A 32 0.91 6.85 -3.65
CA PHE A 32 2.06 6.03 -3.31
C PHE A 32 2.18 5.87 -1.80
N LYS A 33 2.36 4.63 -1.37
CA LYS A 33 2.72 4.28 0.00
C LYS A 33 3.71 3.12 -0.04
N SER A 34 4.95 3.37 0.33
CA SER A 34 6.02 2.38 0.20
C SER A 34 5.73 1.08 0.95
N GLN A 35 5.17 1.17 2.14
CA GLN A 35 4.83 0.02 2.97
C GLN A 35 3.43 0.18 3.54
N ASN A 36 2.62 -0.86 3.44
CA ASN A 36 1.31 -0.91 4.06
C ASN A 36 1.19 -2.17 4.92
N MET A 37 0.34 -2.11 5.92
CA MET A 37 0.02 -3.24 6.79
C MET A 37 -1.49 -3.46 6.74
N ALA A 38 -1.92 -4.62 6.28
CA ALA A 38 -3.34 -4.89 6.08
C ALA A 38 -3.64 -6.39 6.16
N LEU A 39 -4.78 -6.73 6.74
CA LEU A 39 -5.28 -8.10 6.78
C LEU A 39 -5.79 -8.56 5.42
N ASN A 40 -6.42 -7.65 4.67
CA ASN A 40 -7.02 -7.92 3.37
C ASN A 40 -6.26 -7.18 2.28
N SER A 41 -6.04 -7.85 1.18
CA SER A 41 -5.39 -7.29 0.00
C SER A 41 -6.34 -7.25 -1.19
N PHE A 42 -5.93 -6.54 -2.22
CA PHE A 42 -6.55 -6.52 -3.53
C PHE A 42 -5.64 -7.21 -4.53
N ILE A 43 -6.23 -7.96 -5.45
CA ILE A 43 -5.49 -8.62 -6.53
C ILE A 43 -5.67 -7.81 -7.81
N THR A 44 -4.56 -7.36 -8.41
CA THR A 44 -4.58 -6.59 -9.65
C THR A 44 -4.90 -7.48 -10.84
N GLU A 45 -5.09 -6.88 -12.01
CA GLU A 45 -5.34 -7.62 -13.26
C GLU A 45 -4.19 -8.60 -13.58
N GLU A 46 -2.96 -8.26 -13.20
CA GLU A 46 -1.79 -9.12 -13.40
C GLU A 46 -1.68 -10.24 -12.36
N GLY A 47 -2.59 -10.32 -11.39
CA GLY A 47 -2.55 -11.31 -10.31
C GLY A 47 -1.62 -10.96 -9.16
N LEU A 48 -1.27 -9.69 -8.99
CA LEU A 48 -0.36 -9.20 -7.96
C LEU A 48 -1.13 -8.59 -6.79
N GLU A 49 -0.62 -8.76 -5.57
CA GLU A 49 -1.28 -8.25 -4.35
C GLU A 49 -0.81 -6.84 -3.99
N MET A 50 -1.77 -5.99 -3.58
CA MET A 50 -1.49 -4.65 -3.05
C MET A 50 -2.53 -4.25 -2.00
N GLY A 51 -2.27 -3.15 -1.28
CA GLY A 51 -3.19 -2.65 -0.27
C GLY A 51 -4.45 -2.03 -0.88
N ARG A 52 -5.61 -2.30 -0.27
CA ARG A 52 -6.90 -1.77 -0.75
C ARG A 52 -6.99 -0.25 -0.67
N ALA A 53 -6.32 0.37 0.29
CA ALA A 53 -6.33 1.82 0.40
C ALA A 53 -5.75 2.50 -0.84
N GLN A 54 -4.67 1.94 -1.40
CA GLN A 54 -4.05 2.47 -2.61
C GLN A 54 -4.91 2.20 -3.85
N VAL A 55 -5.69 1.11 -3.86
CA VAL A 55 -6.67 0.85 -4.93
C VAL A 55 -7.74 1.94 -4.94
N MET A 56 -8.32 2.28 -3.80
CA MET A 56 -9.29 3.36 -3.67
C MET A 56 -8.71 4.70 -4.13
N GLN A 57 -7.49 4.98 -3.75
CA GLN A 57 -6.79 6.21 -4.13
C GLN A 57 -6.49 6.25 -5.64
N ALA A 58 -6.11 5.12 -6.24
CA ALA A 58 -5.90 5.00 -7.68
C ALA A 58 -7.21 5.24 -8.45
N GLU A 59 -8.32 4.68 -7.98
CA GLU A 59 -9.64 4.92 -8.56
C GLU A 59 -10.01 6.40 -8.50
N ALA A 60 -9.77 7.05 -7.36
CA ALA A 60 -10.00 8.49 -7.20
C ALA A 60 -9.15 9.30 -8.18
N ALA A 61 -7.92 8.88 -8.44
CA ALA A 61 -7.02 9.49 -9.42
C ALA A 61 -7.37 9.13 -10.87
N GLY A 62 -8.31 8.20 -11.08
CA GLY A 62 -8.76 7.78 -12.41
C GLY A 62 -7.76 6.90 -13.16
N ILE A 63 -6.92 6.17 -12.44
CA ILE A 63 -5.92 5.27 -13.02
C ILE A 63 -6.09 3.85 -12.49
N LYS A 64 -5.56 2.89 -13.23
CA LYS A 64 -5.61 1.49 -12.80
C LYS A 64 -4.66 1.27 -11.62
N PRO A 65 -5.06 0.47 -10.62
CA PRO A 65 -4.15 0.09 -9.54
C PRO A 65 -2.90 -0.62 -10.06
N SER A 66 -1.76 -0.28 -9.47
CA SER A 66 -0.48 -0.92 -9.76
C SER A 66 0.25 -1.19 -8.45
N VAL A 67 0.92 -2.33 -8.36
CA VAL A 67 1.70 -2.67 -7.15
C VAL A 67 2.84 -1.68 -6.90
N LEU A 68 3.27 -0.94 -7.91
CA LEU A 68 4.25 0.14 -7.73
C LEU A 68 3.75 1.25 -6.82
N MET A 69 2.45 1.37 -6.63
CA MET A 69 1.83 2.31 -5.70
C MET A 69 1.93 1.85 -4.26
N ASN A 70 2.12 0.53 -4.05
CA ASN A 70 2.31 -0.07 -2.73
C ASN A 70 3.23 -1.29 -2.86
N PRO A 71 4.53 -1.08 -3.02
CA PRO A 71 5.46 -2.18 -3.31
C PRO A 71 5.68 -3.14 -2.15
N ILE A 72 5.45 -2.73 -0.91
CA ILE A 72 5.62 -3.59 0.26
C ILE A 72 4.30 -3.68 1.01
N LEU A 73 3.77 -4.90 1.14
CA LEU A 73 2.56 -5.19 1.90
C LEU A 73 2.88 -6.23 2.98
N LEU A 74 2.52 -5.91 4.21
CA LEU A 74 2.64 -6.82 5.34
C LEU A 74 1.25 -7.28 5.77
N LYS A 75 1.05 -8.59 5.78
CA LYS A 75 -0.20 -9.21 6.25
C LYS A 75 0.08 -9.92 7.57
N PRO A 76 -0.37 -9.38 8.71
CA PRO A 76 -0.17 -10.04 10.00
C PRO A 76 -0.73 -11.47 9.99
N THR A 77 0.02 -12.41 10.56
CA THR A 77 -0.41 -13.79 10.72
C THR A 77 -0.88 -14.03 12.16
N ASN A 78 -1.51 -15.19 12.41
CA ASN A 78 -1.95 -15.57 13.75
C ASN A 78 -0.77 -15.79 14.70
N ASP A 79 0.41 -16.05 14.18
CA ASP A 79 1.65 -16.16 14.92
C ASP A 79 2.35 -14.81 15.06
N VAL A 80 3.51 -14.82 15.70
CA VAL A 80 4.34 -13.62 15.87
C VAL A 80 5.05 -13.32 14.56
N GLY A 81 4.40 -12.59 13.65
CA GLY A 81 5.02 -12.24 12.38
C GLY A 81 4.02 -11.75 11.35
N SER A 82 4.51 -11.55 10.16
CA SER A 82 3.72 -11.10 9.02
C SER A 82 4.13 -11.82 7.75
N GLN A 83 3.17 -12.09 6.88
CA GLN A 83 3.45 -12.47 5.51
C GLN A 83 3.93 -11.23 4.77
N VAL A 84 5.12 -11.31 4.18
CA VAL A 84 5.74 -10.19 3.46
C VAL A 84 5.50 -10.34 1.97
N ILE A 85 4.89 -9.34 1.37
CA ILE A 85 4.58 -9.30 -0.06
C ILE A 85 5.35 -8.13 -0.67
N VAL A 86 6.18 -8.43 -1.65
CA VAL A 86 7.03 -7.44 -2.34
C VAL A 86 6.68 -7.41 -3.81
N ASN A 87 6.35 -6.22 -4.31
CA ASN A 87 5.91 -6.01 -5.69
C ASN A 87 4.78 -6.97 -6.10
N GLY A 88 3.87 -7.26 -5.16
CA GLY A 88 2.69 -8.08 -5.38
C GLY A 88 2.91 -9.58 -5.22
N GLU A 89 4.13 -10.05 -4.97
CA GLU A 89 4.45 -11.47 -4.83
C GLU A 89 4.82 -11.82 -3.39
N VAL A 90 4.31 -12.95 -2.91
CA VAL A 90 4.58 -13.42 -1.55
C VAL A 90 6.04 -13.85 -1.44
N LEU A 91 6.76 -13.20 -0.54
CA LEU A 91 8.15 -13.52 -0.26
C LEU A 91 8.28 -14.59 0.82
N GLY A 92 7.40 -14.57 1.80
CA GLY A 92 7.39 -15.50 2.93
C GLY A 92 6.84 -14.85 4.18
N THR A 93 6.87 -15.60 5.29
CA THR A 93 6.46 -15.11 6.60
C THR A 93 7.69 -14.77 7.43
N MET A 94 7.72 -13.59 8.01
CA MET A 94 8.85 -13.11 8.80
C MET A 94 8.38 -12.53 10.12
N SER A 95 9.20 -12.69 11.18
CA SER A 95 9.01 -11.94 12.42
C SER A 95 9.35 -10.46 12.16
N ALA A 96 8.90 -9.56 13.03
CA ALA A 96 9.21 -8.14 12.94
C ALA A 96 10.73 -7.91 12.91
N ARG A 97 11.48 -8.70 13.69
CA ARG A 97 12.93 -8.61 13.76
C ARG A 97 13.62 -8.97 12.43
N ASP A 98 13.20 -10.09 11.83
CA ASP A 98 13.74 -10.55 10.55
C ASP A 98 13.37 -9.60 9.42
N TYR A 99 12.16 -9.10 9.43
CA TYR A 99 11.72 -8.11 8.45
C TYR A 99 12.55 -6.83 8.53
N PHE A 100 12.85 -6.34 9.74
CA PHE A 100 13.69 -5.16 9.92
C PHE A 100 15.06 -5.30 9.28
N LYS A 101 15.65 -6.49 9.37
CA LYS A 101 16.93 -6.80 8.72
C LYS A 101 16.78 -6.87 7.21
N TYR A 102 15.73 -7.51 6.73
CA TYR A 102 15.49 -7.69 5.30
C TYR A 102 15.12 -6.38 4.60
N LYS A 103 14.36 -5.53 5.26
CA LYS A 103 13.88 -4.24 4.75
C LYS A 103 15.02 -3.39 4.16
N LYS A 104 16.18 -3.44 4.76
CA LYS A 104 17.36 -2.68 4.29
C LYS A 104 17.81 -3.10 2.88
N LYS A 105 17.47 -4.31 2.45
CA LYS A 105 17.79 -4.82 1.11
C LYS A 105 16.78 -4.40 0.05
N LEU A 106 15.62 -3.88 0.46
CA LEU A 106 14.54 -3.49 -0.44
C LEU A 106 14.63 -2.03 -0.89
N VAL A 107 15.54 -1.30 -0.34
CA VAL A 107 15.71 0.13 -0.65
C VAL A 107 16.69 0.33 -1.79
#